data_430655b6837669da9086c80017764159
#
_entry.id   430655b6837669da9086c80017764159
#
_cell.length_a   1.000
_cell.length_b   1.000
_cell.length_c   1.000
_cell.angle_alpha   90.00
_cell.angle_beta   90.00
_cell.angle_gamma   90.00
#
_symmetry.space_group_name_H-M   'P 1'
#
loop_
_entity.id
_entity.type
_entity.pdbx_description
1 polymer ?
#
loop_
_entity_poly.entity_id
_entity_poly.type
_entity_poly.pdbx_seq_one_letter_code
_entity_poly.pdbx_strand_id
1 'polypeptide(L)'
;MKYIYKSILVAIVMIGGFSSCSDSNLAIDTLYDDVNTSGSILRLLTTPEDIIGLPGQTTFVTFLDFDIEVQQGDGSFPPEFVEVRMKIQIFKDQDASVPVEGAPQITIKTILSSDFTETSEVNKLPMYQISIPTEAIITSYPGVQFPPVGFLVTNFELVMTELDADGNNIVWDSTNAGTTLSGPYMSSPFLWKTIFKF
;
A
#
# COMPACT_ATOMS: atom_id res chain seq x y z
N MET A 1 -37.58 18.09 -59.66
CA MET A 1 -36.74 19.02 -58.91
C MET A 1 -37.08 19.10 -57.38
N LYS A 2 -38.36 19.08 -56.98
CA LYS A 2 -38.73 19.16 -55.52
C LYS A 2 -38.16 18.06 -54.64
N TYR A 3 -37.89 16.86 -55.12
CA TYR A 3 -37.38 15.75 -54.31
C TYR A 3 -35.85 15.80 -54.13
N ILE A 4 -35.13 16.40 -55.06
CA ILE A 4 -33.68 16.53 -54.98
C ILE A 4 -33.28 17.46 -53.83
N TYR A 5 -33.99 18.57 -53.64
CA TYR A 5 -33.72 19.49 -52.53
C TYR A 5 -34.02 18.89 -51.14
N LYS A 6 -35.03 18.01 -51.03
CA LYS A 6 -35.31 17.32 -49.78
C LYS A 6 -34.24 16.30 -49.43
N SER A 7 -33.72 15.59 -50.43
CA SER A 7 -32.62 14.62 -50.20
C SER A 7 -31.30 15.30 -49.82
N ILE A 8 -31.01 16.46 -50.42
CA ILE A 8 -29.82 17.25 -50.09
C ILE A 8 -29.94 17.83 -48.67
N LEU A 9 -31.11 18.29 -48.27
CA LEU A 9 -31.32 18.85 -46.95
C LEU A 9 -31.16 17.76 -45.83
N VAL A 10 -31.67 16.56 -46.06
CA VAL A 10 -31.50 15.43 -45.14
C VAL A 10 -30.03 15.00 -45.06
N ALA A 11 -29.30 14.99 -46.16
CA ALA A 11 -27.87 14.64 -46.15
C ALA A 11 -27.04 15.67 -45.36
N ILE A 12 -27.33 16.96 -45.49
CA ILE A 12 -26.63 18.03 -44.74
C ILE A 12 -26.89 17.92 -43.25
N VAL A 13 -28.13 17.61 -42.83
CA VAL A 13 -28.48 17.43 -41.43
C VAL A 13 -27.79 16.20 -40.84
N MET A 14 -27.65 15.10 -41.61
CA MET A 14 -26.93 13.89 -41.13
C MET A 14 -25.43 14.15 -40.99
N ILE A 15 -24.81 14.92 -41.88
CA ILE A 15 -23.37 15.22 -41.83
C ILE A 15 -23.07 16.19 -40.66
N GLY A 16 -23.94 17.13 -40.36
CA GLY A 16 -23.81 18.06 -39.23
C GLY A 16 -23.99 17.41 -37.87
N GLY A 17 -24.69 16.28 -37.79
CA GLY A 17 -24.92 15.56 -36.52
C GLY A 17 -23.72 14.73 -36.03
N PHE A 18 -22.76 14.41 -36.87
CA PHE A 18 -21.60 13.60 -36.50
C PHE A 18 -20.35 14.41 -36.11
N SER A 19 -20.36 15.73 -36.24
CA SER A 19 -19.22 16.58 -35.82
C SER A 19 -19.27 17.03 -34.35
N SER A 20 -20.22 16.54 -33.56
CA SER A 20 -20.43 16.99 -32.19
C SER A 20 -19.65 16.21 -31.13
N CYS A 21 -18.69 15.35 -31.50
CA CYS A 21 -17.96 14.54 -30.53
C CYS A 21 -16.44 14.55 -30.70
N SER A 22 -15.85 15.64 -31.14
CA SER A 22 -14.40 15.62 -31.36
C SER A 22 -13.57 16.60 -30.53
N ASP A 23 -14.11 17.34 -29.63
CA ASP A 23 -13.28 18.05 -28.63
C ASP A 23 -14.13 18.37 -27.40
N SER A 24 -14.36 17.36 -26.59
CA SER A 24 -14.86 17.60 -25.24
C SER A 24 -13.69 18.03 -24.33
N ASN A 25 -13.33 19.30 -24.37
CA ASN A 25 -12.67 19.94 -23.23
C ASN A 25 -13.68 20.01 -22.07
N LEU A 26 -14.14 18.86 -21.63
CA LEU A 26 -14.88 18.79 -20.39
C LEU A 26 -13.88 19.05 -19.27
N ALA A 27 -14.29 19.86 -18.28
CA ALA A 27 -13.47 20.13 -17.11
C ALA A 27 -12.99 18.85 -16.39
N ILE A 28 -13.62 17.71 -16.69
CA ILE A 28 -13.21 16.40 -16.20
C ILE A 28 -11.94 15.86 -16.90
N ASP A 29 -11.72 16.20 -18.16
CA ASP A 29 -10.53 15.73 -18.92
C ASP A 29 -9.27 16.49 -18.48
N THR A 30 -9.43 17.77 -18.10
CA THR A 30 -8.33 18.58 -17.54
C THR A 30 -8.09 18.32 -16.05
N LEU A 31 -9.09 17.78 -15.33
CA LEU A 31 -8.94 17.40 -13.91
C LEU A 31 -7.90 16.28 -13.72
N TYR A 32 -7.77 15.37 -14.68
CA TYR A 32 -6.79 14.30 -14.63
C TYR A 32 -5.37 14.74 -15.00
N ASP A 33 -5.24 15.77 -15.85
CA ASP A 33 -3.94 16.32 -16.23
C ASP A 33 -3.27 17.10 -15.08
N ASP A 34 -4.09 17.65 -14.16
CA ASP A 34 -3.62 18.41 -12.99
C ASP A 34 -3.48 17.54 -11.72
N VAL A 35 -3.91 16.27 -11.74
CA VAL A 35 -3.76 15.37 -10.59
C VAL A 35 -2.33 14.83 -10.55
N ASN A 36 -1.61 15.17 -9.49
CA ASN A 36 -0.32 14.54 -9.23
C ASN A 36 -0.49 13.05 -8.90
N THR A 37 -0.20 12.19 -9.87
CA THR A 37 -0.29 10.72 -9.75
C THR A 37 1.04 10.09 -9.33
N SER A 38 2.06 10.88 -9.01
CA SER A 38 3.40 10.39 -8.65
C SER A 38 3.49 9.79 -7.25
N GLY A 39 2.45 9.99 -6.42
CA GLY A 39 2.40 9.39 -5.08
C GLY A 39 2.33 7.86 -5.14
N SER A 40 3.14 7.19 -4.32
CA SER A 40 3.16 5.73 -4.23
C SER A 40 2.53 5.28 -2.92
N ILE A 41 1.77 4.20 -2.96
CA ILE A 41 1.12 3.59 -1.81
C ILE A 41 1.54 2.13 -1.66
N LEU A 42 1.65 1.70 -0.42
CA LEU A 42 1.75 0.29 -0.09
C LEU A 42 0.33 -0.30 0.00
N ARG A 43 0.11 -1.46 -0.58
CA ARG A 43 -1.14 -2.21 -0.47
C ARG A 43 -0.87 -3.56 0.16
N LEU A 44 -1.75 -3.95 1.09
CA LEU A 44 -1.79 -5.31 1.61
C LEU A 44 -2.84 -6.09 0.80
N LEU A 45 -2.42 -7.15 0.16
CA LEU A 45 -3.29 -8.07 -0.58
C LEU A 45 -3.85 -9.13 0.37
N THR A 46 -3.00 -9.60 1.29
CA THR A 46 -3.40 -10.44 2.41
C THR A 46 -2.88 -9.82 3.70
N THR A 47 -3.59 -10.08 4.78
CA THR A 47 -3.22 -9.64 6.12
C THR A 47 -2.99 -10.87 6.99
N PRO A 48 -2.14 -10.77 8.01
CA PRO A 48 -1.95 -11.88 8.94
C PRO A 48 -3.24 -12.18 9.70
N GLU A 49 -3.30 -13.37 10.26
CA GLU A 49 -4.33 -13.73 11.22
C GLU A 49 -4.33 -12.73 12.39
N ASP A 50 -5.51 -12.44 12.92
CA ASP A 50 -5.67 -11.51 14.05
C ASP A 50 -4.89 -11.95 15.29
N ILE A 51 -4.65 -13.26 15.41
CA ILE A 51 -3.93 -13.86 16.56
C ILE A 51 -2.86 -14.80 16.03
N ILE A 52 -1.61 -14.50 16.37
CA ILE A 52 -0.45 -15.37 16.15
C ILE A 52 0.11 -15.85 17.48
N GLY A 53 0.84 -16.94 17.49
CA GLY A 53 1.41 -17.51 18.71
C GLY A 53 2.72 -18.24 18.47
N LEU A 54 3.36 -18.66 19.57
CA LEU A 54 4.60 -19.43 19.53
C LEU A 54 4.36 -20.89 19.08
N PRO A 55 5.38 -21.54 18.47
CA PRO A 55 5.33 -22.96 18.15
C PRO A 55 5.01 -23.81 19.40
N GLY A 56 4.16 -24.83 19.22
CA GLY A 56 3.72 -25.70 20.30
C GLY A 56 2.38 -25.32 20.94
N GLN A 57 1.82 -24.16 20.63
CA GLN A 57 0.45 -23.80 20.95
C GLN A 57 -0.43 -24.25 19.75
N THR A 58 -1.17 -25.33 19.90
CA THR A 58 -1.89 -26.03 18.83
C THR A 58 -3.02 -25.25 18.16
N THR A 59 -3.29 -24.03 18.61
CA THR A 59 -4.46 -23.23 18.20
C THR A 59 -4.10 -21.97 17.40
N PHE A 60 -2.82 -21.63 17.27
CA PHE A 60 -2.42 -20.36 16.67
C PHE A 60 -1.50 -20.55 15.47
N VAL A 61 -1.63 -19.66 14.51
CA VAL A 61 -0.69 -19.55 13.40
C VAL A 61 0.66 -19.09 13.94
N THR A 62 1.74 -19.71 13.47
CA THR A 62 3.11 -19.48 13.95
C THR A 62 3.93 -18.62 13.00
N PHE A 63 3.27 -17.95 12.07
CA PHE A 63 3.86 -17.06 11.10
C PHE A 63 3.11 -15.74 11.06
N LEU A 64 3.84 -14.65 10.78
CA LEU A 64 3.33 -13.35 10.47
C LEU A 64 3.43 -13.17 8.95
N ASP A 65 2.30 -13.32 8.26
CA ASP A 65 2.26 -13.37 6.81
C ASP A 65 1.59 -12.10 6.24
N PHE A 66 2.21 -11.52 5.21
CA PHE A 66 1.65 -10.43 4.42
C PHE A 66 1.97 -10.65 2.95
N ASP A 67 1.01 -10.39 2.10
CA ASP A 67 1.28 -10.18 0.68
C ASP A 67 1.16 -8.69 0.40
N ILE A 68 2.22 -8.10 -0.13
CA ILE A 68 2.30 -6.66 -0.37
C ILE A 68 2.54 -6.36 -1.83
N GLU A 69 1.98 -5.26 -2.29
CA GLU A 69 2.31 -4.63 -3.58
C GLU A 69 2.52 -3.13 -3.38
N VAL A 70 3.28 -2.51 -4.27
CA VAL A 70 3.45 -1.06 -4.32
C VAL A 70 2.77 -0.56 -5.59
N GLN A 71 1.93 0.46 -5.45
CA GLN A 71 1.16 1.02 -6.56
C GLN A 71 1.34 2.53 -6.59
N GLN A 72 1.52 3.07 -7.80
CA GLN A 72 1.50 4.51 -8.05
C GLN A 72 0.05 5.01 -8.23
N GLY A 73 -0.17 6.31 -8.12
CA GLY A 73 -1.50 6.90 -8.23
C GLY A 73 -2.22 6.67 -9.56
N ASP A 74 -1.50 6.37 -10.63
CA ASP A 74 -2.05 5.97 -11.94
C ASP A 74 -2.38 4.47 -12.05
N GLY A 75 -2.14 3.70 -11.00
CA GLY A 75 -2.38 2.27 -10.94
C GLY A 75 -1.20 1.42 -11.41
N SER A 76 -0.10 2.01 -11.84
CA SER A 76 1.11 1.29 -12.25
C SER A 76 2.01 0.91 -11.08
N PHE A 77 2.99 0.05 -11.35
CA PHE A 77 4.07 -0.21 -10.40
C PHE A 77 5.07 0.94 -10.47
N PRO A 78 5.38 1.62 -9.34
CA PRO A 78 6.29 2.75 -9.36
C PRO A 78 7.72 2.29 -9.66
N PRO A 79 8.37 2.84 -10.69
CA PRO A 79 9.78 2.55 -10.94
C PRO A 79 10.71 3.20 -9.92
N GLU A 80 10.18 4.06 -9.08
CA GLU A 80 10.93 5.02 -8.27
C GLU A 80 10.97 4.69 -6.77
N PHE A 81 10.60 3.48 -6.33
CA PHE A 81 10.86 3.10 -4.95
C PHE A 81 12.12 2.27 -4.81
N VAL A 82 12.80 2.42 -3.69
CA VAL A 82 14.05 1.74 -3.37
C VAL A 82 13.78 0.44 -2.63
N GLU A 83 13.02 0.53 -1.55
CA GLU A 83 12.77 -0.59 -0.64
C GLU A 83 11.52 -0.36 0.21
N VAL A 84 10.98 -1.45 0.73
CA VAL A 84 9.99 -1.46 1.80
C VAL A 84 10.69 -1.98 3.06
N ARG A 85 10.64 -1.20 4.15
CA ARG A 85 11.11 -1.62 5.46
C ARG A 85 9.92 -2.03 6.32
N MET A 86 9.97 -3.23 6.85
CA MET A 86 9.00 -3.72 7.82
C MET A 86 9.59 -3.59 9.22
N LYS A 87 8.98 -2.75 10.03
CA LYS A 87 9.36 -2.53 11.42
C LYS A 87 8.32 -3.14 12.34
N ILE A 88 8.77 -3.66 13.46
CA ILE A 88 7.89 -4.24 14.48
C ILE A 88 8.20 -3.67 15.85
N GLN A 89 7.16 -3.61 16.68
CA GLN A 89 7.26 -3.31 18.11
C GLN A 89 6.17 -4.04 18.87
N ILE A 90 6.46 -4.44 20.11
CA ILE A 90 5.53 -5.18 20.95
C ILE A 90 5.04 -4.29 22.08
N PHE A 91 3.73 -4.26 22.27
CA PHE A 91 3.03 -3.46 23.28
C PHE A 91 2.30 -4.36 24.29
N LYS A 92 2.04 -3.82 25.49
CA LYS A 92 1.29 -4.50 26.56
C LYS A 92 -0.21 -4.34 26.40
N ASP A 93 -0.66 -3.34 25.65
CA ASP A 93 -2.05 -2.91 25.50
C ASP A 93 -2.46 -2.82 24.03
N GLN A 94 -3.76 -2.97 23.79
CA GLN A 94 -4.35 -2.96 22.46
C GLN A 94 -4.22 -1.59 21.75
N ASP A 95 -4.20 -0.51 22.53
CA ASP A 95 -4.07 0.84 21.97
C ASP A 95 -2.64 1.14 21.52
N ALA A 96 -1.69 0.23 21.79
CA ALA A 96 -0.27 0.38 21.50
C ALA A 96 0.31 1.66 22.14
N SER A 97 -0.09 1.94 23.36
CA SER A 97 0.37 3.09 24.14
C SER A 97 1.51 2.77 25.10
N VAL A 98 1.58 1.49 25.56
CA VAL A 98 2.58 1.03 26.54
C VAL A 98 3.47 -0.05 25.89
N PRO A 99 4.67 0.32 25.39
CA PRO A 99 5.58 -0.68 24.83
C PRO A 99 6.05 -1.67 25.90
N VAL A 100 6.39 -2.88 25.49
CA VAL A 100 7.07 -3.83 26.36
C VAL A 100 8.47 -3.31 26.64
N GLU A 101 8.86 -3.32 27.91
CA GLU A 101 10.18 -2.83 28.34
C GLU A 101 11.30 -3.64 27.68
N GLY A 102 12.28 -2.94 27.11
CA GLY A 102 13.38 -3.55 26.38
C GLY A 102 13.03 -4.02 24.97
N ALA A 103 11.80 -3.80 24.49
CA ALA A 103 11.38 -4.10 23.13
C ALA A 103 11.21 -2.80 22.29
N PRO A 104 12.30 -2.16 21.85
CA PRO A 104 12.21 -1.00 20.96
C PRO A 104 11.64 -1.40 19.60
N GLN A 105 11.22 -0.41 18.81
CA GLN A 105 10.92 -0.65 17.41
C GLN A 105 12.19 -1.09 16.67
N ILE A 106 12.10 -2.17 15.92
CA ILE A 106 13.20 -2.71 15.10
C ILE A 106 12.75 -2.97 13.68
N THR A 107 13.67 -2.86 12.72
CA THR A 107 13.46 -3.32 11.36
C THR A 107 13.68 -4.83 11.33
N ILE A 108 12.61 -5.60 11.07
CA ILE A 108 12.71 -7.07 11.00
C ILE A 108 12.97 -7.56 9.58
N LYS A 109 12.56 -6.81 8.58
CA LYS A 109 12.77 -7.13 7.18
C LYS A 109 12.92 -5.87 6.34
N THR A 110 13.86 -5.92 5.39
CA THR A 110 13.99 -4.96 4.30
C THR A 110 13.79 -5.71 2.99
N ILE A 111 12.96 -5.18 2.10
CA ILE A 111 12.57 -5.78 0.83
C ILE A 111 12.91 -4.77 -0.25
N LEU A 112 13.85 -5.11 -1.13
CA LEU A 112 14.26 -4.23 -2.22
C LEU A 112 13.19 -4.23 -3.33
N SER A 113 13.13 -3.16 -4.10
CA SER A 113 12.24 -3.09 -5.28
C SER A 113 12.48 -4.24 -6.26
N SER A 114 13.72 -4.73 -6.38
CA SER A 114 14.09 -5.89 -7.20
C SER A 114 13.55 -7.23 -6.70
N ASP A 115 13.11 -7.32 -5.45
CA ASP A 115 12.58 -8.55 -4.85
C ASP A 115 11.09 -8.77 -5.21
N PHE A 116 10.43 -7.76 -5.74
CA PHE A 116 9.04 -7.82 -6.20
C PHE A 116 8.96 -8.53 -7.55
N THR A 117 9.10 -9.84 -7.55
CA THR A 117 9.18 -10.68 -8.76
C THR A 117 7.91 -11.45 -9.08
N GLU A 118 7.05 -11.64 -8.10
CA GLU A 118 5.75 -12.28 -8.30
C GLU A 118 4.73 -11.27 -8.82
N THR A 119 3.63 -11.75 -9.38
CA THR A 119 2.56 -10.89 -9.91
C THR A 119 1.28 -11.16 -9.16
N SER A 120 0.66 -10.12 -8.61
CA SER A 120 -0.62 -10.22 -7.92
C SER A 120 -1.74 -10.63 -8.90
N GLU A 121 -2.65 -11.47 -8.45
CA GLU A 121 -3.79 -11.89 -9.28
C GLU A 121 -4.81 -10.76 -9.46
N VAL A 122 -4.93 -9.90 -8.47
CA VAL A 122 -5.95 -8.83 -8.43
C VAL A 122 -5.58 -7.67 -9.34
N ASN A 123 -4.41 -7.07 -9.13
CA ASN A 123 -4.03 -5.83 -9.82
C ASN A 123 -3.04 -6.06 -10.95
N LYS A 124 -2.50 -7.27 -11.07
CA LYS A 124 -1.43 -7.63 -12.04
C LYS A 124 -0.15 -6.81 -11.85
N LEU A 125 0.09 -6.33 -10.63
CA LEU A 125 1.28 -5.60 -10.25
C LEU A 125 2.32 -6.54 -9.62
N PRO A 126 3.61 -6.20 -9.68
CA PRO A 126 4.63 -6.88 -8.91
C PRO A 126 4.30 -6.89 -7.42
N MET A 127 4.44 -8.06 -6.80
CA MET A 127 4.15 -8.28 -5.39
C MET A 127 5.30 -9.01 -4.69
N TYR A 128 5.28 -8.96 -3.38
CA TYR A 128 6.18 -9.69 -2.51
C TYR A 128 5.44 -10.36 -1.37
N GLN A 129 5.73 -11.64 -1.10
CA GLN A 129 5.20 -12.39 0.02
C GLN A 129 6.15 -12.32 1.21
N ILE A 130 5.65 -11.83 2.33
CA ILE A 130 6.37 -11.78 3.61
C ILE A 130 5.86 -12.93 4.46
N SER A 131 6.76 -13.77 4.95
CA SER A 131 6.45 -14.81 5.94
C SER A 131 7.55 -14.80 7.00
N ILE A 132 7.20 -14.41 8.22
CA ILE A 132 8.13 -14.30 9.34
C ILE A 132 7.68 -15.27 10.45
N PRO A 133 8.50 -16.28 10.79
CA PRO A 133 8.21 -17.13 11.91
C PRO A 133 8.11 -16.33 13.22
N THR A 134 7.10 -16.59 14.03
CA THR A 134 6.92 -15.90 15.32
C THR A 134 8.13 -16.09 16.25
N GLU A 135 8.83 -17.21 16.14
CA GLU A 135 10.08 -17.45 16.87
C GLU A 135 11.19 -16.44 16.47
N ALA A 136 11.26 -16.06 15.20
CA ALA A 136 12.21 -15.03 14.73
C ALA A 136 11.91 -13.66 15.33
N ILE A 137 10.62 -13.35 15.54
CA ILE A 137 10.20 -12.12 16.23
C ILE A 137 10.73 -12.10 17.66
N ILE A 138 10.56 -13.20 18.40
CA ILE A 138 11.01 -13.31 19.80
C ILE A 138 12.53 -13.23 19.89
N THR A 139 13.25 -13.93 19.03
CA THR A 139 14.72 -13.94 19.04
C THR A 139 15.32 -12.58 18.68
N SER A 140 14.56 -11.73 18.05
CA SER A 140 14.97 -10.34 17.74
C SER A 140 14.99 -9.42 18.97
N TYR A 141 14.45 -9.89 20.12
CA TYR A 141 14.40 -9.17 21.38
C TYR A 141 15.07 -9.96 22.52
N PRO A 142 16.37 -10.16 22.48
CA PRO A 142 17.06 -10.99 23.46
C PRO A 142 16.93 -10.45 24.89
N GLY A 143 16.53 -11.31 25.81
CA GLY A 143 16.41 -10.98 27.24
C GLY A 143 15.14 -10.22 27.63
N VAL A 144 14.26 -9.94 26.69
CA VAL A 144 12.97 -9.27 26.97
C VAL A 144 12.01 -10.27 27.62
N GLN A 145 11.33 -9.83 28.69
CA GLN A 145 10.25 -10.58 29.35
C GLN A 145 8.91 -10.17 28.70
N PHE A 146 8.30 -11.06 27.94
CA PHE A 146 7.03 -10.80 27.30
C PHE A 146 5.85 -11.13 28.23
N PRO A 147 4.75 -10.36 28.13
CA PRO A 147 3.51 -10.73 28.81
C PRO A 147 2.89 -11.96 28.12
N PRO A 148 2.03 -12.73 28.78
CA PRO A 148 1.37 -13.90 28.16
C PRO A 148 0.58 -13.54 26.89
N VAL A 149 0.14 -12.30 26.80
CA VAL A 149 -0.52 -11.70 25.62
C VAL A 149 0.08 -10.33 25.40
N GLY A 150 0.55 -10.10 24.20
CA GLY A 150 1.03 -8.79 23.74
C GLY A 150 0.34 -8.38 22.43
N PHE A 151 0.63 -7.18 21.99
CA PHE A 151 0.14 -6.63 20.74
C PHE A 151 1.34 -6.28 19.87
N LEU A 152 1.51 -7.02 18.80
CA LEU A 152 2.54 -6.77 17.81
C LEU A 152 2.04 -5.69 16.86
N VAL A 153 2.74 -4.57 16.83
CA VAL A 153 2.51 -3.51 15.86
C VAL A 153 3.53 -3.64 14.75
N THR A 154 3.04 -3.80 13.54
CA THR A 154 3.85 -3.80 12.33
C THR A 154 3.70 -2.44 11.66
N ASN A 155 4.82 -1.77 11.41
CA ASN A 155 4.89 -0.53 10.62
C ASN A 155 5.64 -0.80 9.34
N PHE A 156 5.11 -0.31 8.24
CA PHE A 156 5.79 -0.33 6.95
C PHE A 156 6.31 1.08 6.62
N GLU A 157 7.50 1.14 6.08
CA GLU A 157 8.08 2.33 5.47
C GLU A 157 8.33 2.04 4.00
N LEU A 158 7.84 2.90 3.12
CA LEU A 158 8.14 2.89 1.70
C LEU A 158 9.20 3.97 1.42
N VAL A 159 10.38 3.55 1.01
CA VAL A 159 11.51 4.43 0.72
C VAL A 159 11.55 4.71 -0.77
N MET A 160 11.46 5.98 -1.15
CA MET A 160 11.46 6.43 -2.54
C MET A 160 12.86 6.78 -3.01
N THR A 161 13.07 6.79 -4.32
CA THR A 161 14.32 7.30 -4.94
C THR A 161 14.36 8.82 -4.92
N GLU A 162 13.21 9.48 -4.86
CA GLU A 162 13.10 10.93 -4.74
C GLU A 162 13.75 11.41 -3.43
N LEU A 163 14.44 12.54 -3.50
CA LEU A 163 15.14 13.12 -2.36
C LEU A 163 14.35 14.31 -1.79
N ASP A 164 14.38 14.43 -0.49
CA ASP A 164 13.89 15.61 0.22
C ASP A 164 14.86 16.81 0.07
N ALA A 165 14.52 17.95 0.69
CA ALA A 165 15.33 19.16 0.65
C ALA A 165 16.72 19.01 1.29
N ASP A 166 16.89 18.00 2.15
CA ASP A 166 18.16 17.70 2.84
C ASP A 166 18.99 16.64 2.10
N GLY A 167 18.49 16.13 0.97
CA GLY A 167 19.16 15.13 0.14
C GLY A 167 18.99 13.69 0.64
N ASN A 168 18.02 13.42 1.51
CA ASN A 168 17.69 12.07 1.95
C ASN A 168 16.54 11.52 1.10
N ASN A 169 16.48 10.20 0.97
CA ASN A 169 15.32 9.55 0.35
C ASN A 169 14.03 9.90 1.10
N ILE A 170 12.99 10.22 0.35
CA ILE A 170 11.65 10.40 0.92
C ILE A 170 11.16 9.05 1.45
N VAL A 171 10.63 9.05 2.66
CA VAL A 171 10.08 7.86 3.32
C VAL A 171 8.62 8.11 3.64
N TRP A 172 7.76 7.25 3.14
CA TRP A 172 6.33 7.24 3.48
C TRP A 172 6.04 6.19 4.55
N ASP A 173 5.38 6.59 5.61
CA ASP A 173 4.98 5.72 6.72
C ASP A 173 3.60 6.10 7.30
N SER A 174 3.21 5.49 8.40
CA SER A 174 1.94 5.77 9.07
C SER A 174 1.80 7.19 9.62
N THR A 175 2.89 7.93 9.73
CA THR A 175 2.89 9.28 10.34
C THR A 175 2.75 10.38 9.29
N ASN A 176 3.36 10.20 8.11
CA ASN A 176 3.39 11.22 7.06
C ASN A 176 2.48 10.89 5.86
N ALA A 177 2.17 9.61 5.63
CA ALA A 177 1.24 9.21 4.57
C ALA A 177 -0.20 9.70 4.82
N GLY A 178 -0.57 9.93 6.08
CA GLY A 178 -1.93 10.26 6.49
C GLY A 178 -2.49 11.57 5.93
N THR A 179 -1.65 12.51 5.54
CA THR A 179 -2.09 13.81 5.00
C THR A 179 -2.05 13.90 3.48
N THR A 180 -1.23 13.08 2.84
CA THR A 180 -0.98 13.14 1.39
C THR A 180 -1.57 11.93 0.65
N LEU A 181 -1.62 10.77 1.31
CA LEU A 181 -2.05 9.50 0.71
C LEU A 181 -3.32 8.93 1.35
N SER A 182 -3.95 9.61 2.30
CA SER A 182 -5.23 9.20 2.88
C SER A 182 -6.37 10.07 2.37
N GLY A 183 -7.11 9.52 1.45
CA GLY A 183 -8.43 10.02 1.04
C GLY A 183 -9.51 9.01 1.43
N PRO A 184 -10.81 9.35 1.30
CA PRO A 184 -11.89 8.40 1.58
C PRO A 184 -11.83 7.12 0.73
N TYR A 185 -11.01 7.09 -0.29
CA TYR A 185 -10.82 5.98 -1.22
C TYR A 185 -9.40 5.39 -1.25
N MET A 186 -8.45 5.97 -0.52
CA MET A 186 -7.05 5.57 -0.53
C MET A 186 -6.51 5.66 0.90
N SER A 187 -6.48 4.55 1.61
CA SER A 187 -5.71 4.42 2.84
C SER A 187 -4.62 3.37 2.62
N SER A 188 -3.37 3.80 2.70
CA SER A 188 -2.26 2.86 2.71
C SER A 188 -2.14 2.28 4.11
N PRO A 189 -2.22 0.95 4.27
CA PRO A 189 -2.11 0.31 5.58
C PRO A 189 -0.64 0.23 6.02
N PHE A 190 -0.02 1.37 6.26
CA PHE A 190 1.36 1.41 6.78
C PHE A 190 1.49 0.88 8.21
N LEU A 191 0.37 0.67 8.90
CA LEU A 191 0.35 0.15 10.26
C LEU A 191 -0.66 -0.99 10.39
N TRP A 192 -0.22 -2.11 10.96
CA TRP A 192 -1.03 -3.28 11.27
C TRP A 192 -0.84 -3.70 12.72
N LYS A 193 -1.89 -4.20 13.37
CA LYS A 193 -1.83 -4.71 14.75
C LYS A 193 -2.29 -6.15 14.79
N THR A 194 -1.51 -7.00 15.44
CA THR A 194 -1.80 -8.42 15.61
C THR A 194 -1.67 -8.79 17.08
N ILE A 195 -2.58 -9.61 17.61
CA ILE A 195 -2.48 -10.15 18.95
C ILE A 195 -1.40 -11.24 18.96
N PHE A 196 -0.43 -11.13 19.85
CA PHE A 196 0.65 -12.10 19.98
C PHE A 196 0.52 -12.87 21.30
N LYS A 197 0.44 -14.19 21.21
CA LYS A 197 0.41 -15.13 22.36
C LYS A 197 1.80 -15.71 22.58
N PHE A 198 2.37 -15.45 23.76
CA PHE A 198 3.71 -15.87 24.13
C PHE A 198 3.68 -17.18 24.92
#